data_6809f3e89b002f23dea17aff525b3f38
#
_entry.id   6809f3e89b002f23dea17aff525b3f38
#
_cell.length_a   1.000
_cell.length_b   1.000
_cell.length_c   1.000
_cell.angle_alpha   90.00
_cell.angle_beta   90.00
_cell.angle_gamma   90.00
#
_symmetry.space_group_name_H-M   'P 1'
#
loop_
_entity.id
_entity.type
_entity.pdbx_description
1 polymer ?
#
loop_
_entity_poly.entity_id
_entity_poly.type
_entity_poly.pdbx_seq_one_letter_code
_entity_poly.pdbx_strand_id
1 'polypeptide(L)'
;EGRAPADELVFMLNGLDTDFDGENNFYGANTIPFYYQHHPIEISTNELIRAYVVNILEFDPVNNFHLHGTLFHHFPAGTDTVPSGFNDMLTMSQGEREILEFEYKYPGLYMFHAHNTEFSEKGWVGSFLAKDSEKNYSDEN
;
A
#
# COMPACT_ATOMS: atom_id res chain seq x y z
N GLU A 1 11.53 -10.61 13.14
CA GLU A 1 11.73 -10.46 14.59
C GLU A 1 12.37 -9.11 14.90
N GLY A 2 12.00 -8.48 16.05
CA GLY A 2 12.55 -7.18 16.46
C GLY A 2 11.79 -5.95 15.94
N ARG A 3 10.67 -6.13 15.22
CA ARG A 3 9.79 -5.03 14.82
C ARG A 3 8.71 -4.78 15.87
N ALA A 4 8.26 -3.52 15.97
CA ALA A 4 7.13 -3.17 16.84
C ALA A 4 5.84 -3.91 16.39
N PRO A 5 4.90 -4.18 17.32
CA PRO A 5 3.57 -4.65 16.94
C PRO A 5 2.90 -3.68 15.97
N ALA A 6 2.17 -4.21 15.00
CA ALA A 6 1.48 -3.42 13.98
C ALA A 6 0.28 -4.19 13.43
N ASP A 7 -0.66 -3.48 12.83
CA ASP A 7 -1.66 -4.07 11.96
C ASP A 7 -1.01 -4.41 10.62
N GLU A 8 -1.09 -5.65 10.19
CA GLU A 8 -0.33 -6.15 9.05
C GLU A 8 -1.21 -6.33 7.82
N LEU A 9 -0.72 -5.83 6.68
CA LEU A 9 -1.36 -5.92 5.37
C LEU A 9 -0.39 -6.52 4.36
N VAL A 10 -0.93 -7.19 3.35
CA VAL A 10 -0.16 -7.73 2.22
C VAL A 10 -0.71 -7.17 0.92
N PHE A 11 0.17 -6.62 0.09
CA PHE A 11 -0.15 -6.15 -1.26
C PHE A 11 0.72 -6.86 -2.30
N MET A 12 0.09 -7.64 -3.15
CA MET A 12 0.67 -8.17 -4.37
C MET A 12 0.24 -7.26 -5.52
N LEU A 13 1.18 -6.49 -6.08
CA LEU A 13 0.91 -5.58 -7.18
C LEU A 13 1.06 -6.34 -8.49
N ASN A 14 0.00 -6.39 -9.28
CA ASN A 14 -0.08 -7.23 -10.48
C ASN A 14 -0.73 -6.51 -11.66
N GLY A 15 -0.45 -7.02 -12.84
CA GLY A 15 -1.14 -6.71 -14.09
C GLY A 15 -1.97 -7.90 -14.57
N LEU A 16 -2.90 -7.63 -15.46
CA LEU A 16 -3.76 -8.61 -16.10
C LEU A 16 -3.78 -8.35 -17.59
N ASP A 17 -3.17 -9.24 -18.36
CA ASP A 17 -3.28 -9.34 -19.81
C ASP A 17 -4.48 -10.28 -20.10
N THR A 18 -5.59 -9.73 -20.57
CA THR A 18 -6.85 -10.47 -20.75
C THR A 18 -7.08 -10.95 -22.18
N ASP A 19 -6.30 -10.45 -23.13
CA ASP A 19 -6.37 -10.81 -24.55
C ASP A 19 -5.09 -11.48 -25.07
N PHE A 20 -4.09 -11.66 -24.18
CA PHE A 20 -2.86 -12.41 -24.43
C PHE A 20 -1.97 -11.81 -25.52
N ASP A 21 -1.94 -10.48 -25.61
CA ASP A 21 -1.10 -9.74 -26.57
C ASP A 21 0.26 -9.33 -26.01
N GLY A 22 0.50 -9.53 -24.69
CA GLY A 22 1.73 -9.18 -23.99
C GLY A 22 1.74 -7.76 -23.41
N GLU A 23 0.55 -7.15 -23.28
CA GLU A 23 0.34 -5.88 -22.59
C GLU A 23 -0.75 -6.03 -21.53
N ASN A 24 -0.64 -5.25 -20.44
CA ASN A 24 -1.65 -5.31 -19.38
C ASN A 24 -2.87 -4.45 -19.74
N ASN A 25 -4.05 -5.05 -19.74
CA ASN A 25 -5.32 -4.35 -19.90
C ASN A 25 -5.79 -3.73 -18.57
N PHE A 26 -5.42 -4.35 -17.44
CA PHE A 26 -5.76 -3.90 -16.09
C PHE A 26 -4.58 -4.08 -15.13
N TYR A 27 -4.63 -3.29 -14.04
CA TYR A 27 -3.66 -3.35 -12.95
C TYR A 27 -4.38 -3.41 -11.61
N GLY A 28 -3.74 -3.96 -10.59
CA GLY A 28 -4.37 -4.05 -9.29
C GLY A 28 -3.41 -4.36 -8.15
N ALA A 29 -3.96 -4.22 -6.96
CA ALA A 29 -3.41 -4.80 -5.75
C ALA A 29 -4.26 -6.01 -5.38
N ASN A 30 -3.60 -7.15 -5.07
CA ASN A 30 -4.27 -8.41 -4.72
C ASN A 30 -5.26 -8.88 -5.78
N THR A 31 -4.88 -8.81 -7.04
CA THR A 31 -5.52 -9.39 -8.22
C THR A 31 -6.68 -8.59 -8.82
N ILE A 32 -7.56 -8.02 -8.00
CA ILE A 32 -8.81 -7.43 -8.50
C ILE A 32 -8.65 -5.93 -8.74
N PRO A 33 -8.72 -5.45 -10.01
CA PRO A 33 -8.68 -4.04 -10.33
C PRO A 33 -9.80 -3.27 -9.61
N PHE A 34 -9.50 -2.07 -9.14
CA PHE A 34 -10.43 -1.17 -8.43
C PHE A 34 -11.01 -1.70 -7.11
N TYR A 35 -10.62 -2.89 -6.64
CA TYR A 35 -11.25 -3.51 -5.48
C TYR A 35 -11.22 -2.59 -4.25
N TYR A 36 -10.03 -2.10 -3.87
CA TYR A 36 -9.88 -1.24 -2.69
C TYR A 36 -10.35 0.21 -2.88
N GLN A 37 -10.70 0.60 -4.10
CA GLN A 37 -11.41 1.86 -4.36
C GLN A 37 -12.87 1.74 -3.94
N HIS A 38 -13.49 0.60 -4.20
CA HIS A 38 -14.90 0.33 -3.87
C HIS A 38 -15.07 -0.27 -2.47
N HIS A 39 -14.01 -0.86 -1.92
CA HIS A 39 -13.96 -1.49 -0.61
C HIS A 39 -12.74 -0.96 0.16
N PRO A 40 -12.79 0.28 0.70
CA PRO A 40 -11.69 0.86 1.46
C PRO A 40 -11.25 -0.04 2.62
N ILE A 41 -9.95 -0.13 2.84
CA ILE A 41 -9.39 -0.87 3.97
C ILE A 41 -9.58 -0.04 5.23
N GLU A 42 -10.33 -0.56 6.21
CA GLU A 42 -10.51 0.10 7.49
C GLU A 42 -9.27 -0.04 8.35
N ILE A 43 -8.80 1.07 8.91
CA ILE A 43 -7.67 1.16 9.83
C ILE A 43 -8.01 2.09 10.98
N SER A 44 -7.26 1.99 12.08
CA SER A 44 -7.41 2.89 13.23
C SER A 44 -6.36 4.00 13.22
N THR A 45 -6.76 5.20 13.63
CA THR A 45 -5.82 6.31 13.84
C THR A 45 -4.85 5.98 14.99
N ASN A 46 -3.62 6.52 14.89
CA ASN A 46 -2.54 6.33 15.88
C ASN A 46 -2.14 4.86 16.13
N GLU A 47 -2.46 3.99 15.19
CA GLU A 47 -2.00 2.60 15.17
C GLU A 47 -1.00 2.41 14.02
N LEU A 48 0.10 1.69 14.30
CA LEU A 48 1.11 1.39 13.29
C LEU A 48 0.56 0.39 12.29
N ILE A 49 0.62 0.73 11.02
CA ILE A 49 0.32 -0.16 9.89
C ILE A 49 1.63 -0.65 9.30
N ARG A 50 1.73 -1.94 9.05
CA ARG A 50 2.84 -2.56 8.32
C ARG A 50 2.33 -3.24 7.06
N ALA A 51 2.67 -2.70 5.91
CA ALA A 51 2.32 -3.25 4.61
C ALA A 51 3.52 -4.00 4.02
N TYR A 52 3.32 -5.27 3.71
CA TYR A 52 4.24 -6.10 2.93
C TYR A 52 3.85 -5.98 1.47
N VAL A 53 4.70 -5.36 0.67
CA VAL A 53 4.42 -5.07 -0.73
C VAL A 53 5.37 -5.87 -1.62
N VAL A 54 4.84 -6.56 -2.62
CA VAL A 54 5.63 -7.23 -3.65
C VAL A 54 5.12 -6.82 -5.03
N ASN A 55 6.03 -6.45 -5.92
CA ASN A 55 5.71 -6.16 -7.31
C ASN A 55 5.89 -7.43 -8.17
N ILE A 56 4.79 -8.00 -8.61
CA ILE A 56 4.77 -9.16 -9.52
C ILE A 56 4.21 -8.78 -10.90
N LEU A 57 4.31 -7.49 -11.24
CA LEU A 57 3.84 -6.97 -12.51
C LEU A 57 4.62 -7.60 -13.68
N GLU A 58 3.91 -8.14 -14.65
CA GLU A 58 4.46 -8.59 -15.94
C GLU A 58 4.31 -7.49 -16.99
N PHE A 59 5.13 -7.55 -18.04
CA PHE A 59 5.17 -6.69 -19.23
C PHE A 59 5.59 -5.24 -19.00
N ASP A 60 5.53 -4.73 -17.77
CA ASP A 60 6.00 -3.40 -17.41
C ASP A 60 7.25 -3.48 -16.51
N PRO A 61 8.30 -2.69 -16.76
CA PRO A 61 9.59 -2.85 -16.07
C PRO A 61 9.57 -2.40 -14.62
N VAL A 62 8.63 -1.49 -14.26
CA VAL A 62 8.53 -0.91 -12.91
C VAL A 62 7.08 -0.67 -12.53
N ASN A 63 6.83 -0.69 -11.23
CA ASN A 63 5.57 -0.25 -10.63
C ASN A 63 5.89 0.72 -9.49
N ASN A 64 4.88 1.41 -8.99
CA ASN A 64 5.06 2.31 -7.85
C ASN A 64 3.89 2.24 -6.88
N PHE A 65 4.17 2.69 -5.66
CA PHE A 65 3.22 2.80 -4.57
C PHE A 65 3.30 4.23 -4.03
N HIS A 66 2.20 4.96 -4.13
CA HIS A 66 2.05 6.30 -3.57
C HIS A 66 0.97 6.31 -2.50
N LEU A 67 1.26 6.95 -1.37
CA LEU A 67 0.37 7.06 -0.22
C LEU A 67 -0.01 8.52 0.02
N HIS A 68 -1.31 8.80 0.15
CA HIS A 68 -1.81 10.12 0.50
C HIS A 68 -1.89 10.33 2.01
N GLY A 69 -1.68 11.57 2.44
CA GLY A 69 -1.99 12.05 3.79
C GLY A 69 -0.97 11.70 4.88
N THR A 70 -0.01 10.83 4.60
CA THR A 70 1.10 10.51 5.50
C THR A 70 2.32 10.05 4.71
N LEU A 71 3.45 9.88 5.41
CA LEU A 71 4.66 9.29 4.87
C LEU A 71 4.89 7.92 5.50
N PHE A 72 5.58 7.05 4.79
CA PHE A 72 5.97 5.73 5.30
C PHE A 72 7.50 5.59 5.45
N HIS A 73 7.93 4.89 6.46
CA HIS A 73 9.25 4.28 6.50
C HIS A 73 9.27 3.06 5.61
N HIS A 74 10.30 2.90 4.77
CA HIS A 74 10.41 1.73 3.90
C HIS A 74 11.67 0.91 4.18
N PHE A 75 11.56 -0.41 4.02
CA PHE A 75 12.60 -1.39 4.31
C PHE A 75 12.75 -2.31 3.10
N PRO A 76 13.78 -2.06 2.25
CA PRO A 76 14.02 -2.86 1.05
C PRO A 76 14.17 -4.35 1.36
N ALA A 77 13.56 -5.20 0.53
CA ALA A 77 13.50 -6.65 0.71
C ALA A 77 12.89 -7.12 2.05
N GLY A 78 12.56 -6.21 2.96
CA GLY A 78 11.98 -6.53 4.27
C GLY A 78 12.94 -7.21 5.26
N THR A 79 14.24 -7.17 5.02
CA THR A 79 15.25 -7.86 5.85
C THR A 79 15.84 -6.96 6.94
N ASP A 80 15.93 -5.66 6.67
CA ASP A 80 16.49 -4.70 7.62
C ASP A 80 15.44 -4.25 8.65
N THR A 81 15.91 -3.94 9.86
CA THR A 81 15.10 -3.33 10.93
C THR A 81 15.27 -1.81 11.02
N VAL A 82 16.20 -1.25 10.23
CA VAL A 82 16.43 0.18 10.09
C VAL A 82 15.87 0.60 8.73
N PRO A 83 15.00 1.61 8.66
CA PRO A 83 14.43 2.05 7.39
C PRO A 83 15.50 2.70 6.49
N SER A 84 15.37 2.49 5.18
CA SER A 84 16.23 3.13 4.18
C SER A 84 15.75 4.52 3.79
N GLY A 85 14.53 4.89 4.11
CA GLY A 85 13.98 6.21 3.83
C GLY A 85 12.62 6.44 4.46
N PHE A 86 12.16 7.69 4.33
CA PHE A 86 10.87 8.16 4.81
C PHE A 86 10.22 8.98 3.69
N ASN A 87 9.28 8.38 2.98
CA ASN A 87 8.73 8.89 1.72
C ASN A 87 7.22 8.65 1.65
N ASP A 88 6.59 9.30 0.67
CA ASP A 88 5.19 9.04 0.28
C ASP A 88 5.07 8.26 -1.02
N MET A 89 6.19 8.00 -1.69
CA MET A 89 6.25 7.26 -2.94
C MET A 89 7.47 6.33 -3.01
N LEU A 90 7.27 5.17 -3.61
CA LEU A 90 8.26 4.13 -3.82
C LEU A 90 8.14 3.58 -5.24
N THR A 91 9.26 3.30 -5.89
CA THR A 91 9.31 2.60 -7.18
C THR A 91 9.99 1.26 -6.99
N MET A 92 9.40 0.20 -7.56
CA MET A 92 9.89 -1.18 -7.48
C MET A 92 9.98 -1.77 -8.88
N SER A 93 11.09 -2.45 -9.15
CA SER A 93 11.23 -3.33 -10.30
C SER A 93 10.40 -4.61 -10.10
N GLN A 94 10.22 -5.38 -11.17
CA GLN A 94 9.58 -6.69 -11.10
C GLN A 94 10.32 -7.62 -10.12
N GLY A 95 9.55 -8.26 -9.24
CA GLY A 95 10.06 -9.17 -8.19
C GLY A 95 10.59 -8.48 -6.95
N GLU A 96 10.70 -7.15 -6.92
CA GLU A 96 11.08 -6.44 -5.71
C GLU A 96 9.95 -6.46 -4.67
N ARG A 97 10.37 -6.41 -3.42
CA ARG A 97 9.48 -6.41 -2.25
C ARG A 97 9.99 -5.42 -1.21
N GLU A 98 9.03 -4.83 -0.49
CA GLU A 98 9.28 -3.81 0.53
C GLU A 98 8.38 -4.06 1.73
N ILE A 99 8.82 -3.63 2.90
CA ILE A 99 7.93 -3.36 4.02
C ILE A 99 7.75 -1.85 4.13
N LEU A 100 6.51 -1.40 4.24
CA LEU A 100 6.14 -0.01 4.49
C LEU A 100 5.51 0.10 5.87
N GLU A 101 6.02 1.00 6.70
CA GLU A 101 5.46 1.30 8.03
C GLU A 101 4.98 2.74 8.09
N PHE A 102 3.72 2.94 8.45
CA PHE A 102 3.06 4.25 8.52
C PHE A 102 1.91 4.27 9.53
N GLU A 103 1.47 5.46 9.87
CA GLU A 103 0.28 5.71 10.69
C GLU A 103 -0.48 6.93 10.20
N TYR A 104 -1.78 6.98 10.46
CA TYR A 104 -2.61 8.18 10.28
C TYR A 104 -3.00 8.76 11.63
N LYS A 105 -2.86 10.07 11.79
CA LYS A 105 -3.20 10.78 13.03
C LYS A 105 -4.66 11.18 13.10
N TYR A 106 -5.30 11.37 11.95
CA TYR A 106 -6.66 11.90 11.85
C TYR A 106 -7.56 10.95 11.09
N PRO A 107 -8.86 10.86 11.46
CA PRO A 107 -9.82 10.09 10.68
C PRO A 107 -10.00 10.70 9.29
N GLY A 108 -10.27 9.86 8.30
CA GLY A 108 -10.46 10.30 6.93
C GLY A 108 -10.35 9.16 5.92
N LEU A 109 -10.62 9.50 4.67
CA LEU A 109 -10.43 8.62 3.52
C LEU A 109 -9.15 9.04 2.79
N TYR A 110 -8.15 8.15 2.74
CA TYR A 110 -6.84 8.42 2.18
C TYR A 110 -6.54 7.46 1.04
N MET A 111 -6.22 8.01 -0.13
CA MET A 111 -5.89 7.19 -1.30
C MET A 111 -4.51 6.57 -1.19
N PHE A 112 -4.36 5.39 -1.78
CA PHE A 112 -3.09 4.81 -2.19
C PHE A 112 -3.21 4.27 -3.61
N HIS A 113 -2.18 4.45 -4.44
CA HIS A 113 -2.28 4.09 -5.85
C HIS A 113 -0.90 4.06 -6.53
N ALA A 114 -0.84 3.49 -7.74
CA ALA A 114 0.28 3.72 -8.62
C ALA A 114 0.33 5.20 -9.03
N HIS A 115 1.52 5.80 -9.02
CA HIS A 115 1.69 7.17 -9.55
C HIS A 115 1.80 7.18 -11.09
N ASN A 116 2.09 6.06 -11.71
CA ASN A 116 1.87 5.89 -13.13
C ASN A 116 0.35 5.96 -13.38
N THR A 117 -0.07 7.01 -14.09
CA THR A 117 -1.49 7.32 -14.33
C THR A 117 -2.22 6.18 -15.05
N GLU A 118 -1.59 5.56 -16.03
CA GLU A 118 -2.16 4.41 -16.72
C GLU A 118 -2.52 3.27 -15.75
N PHE A 119 -1.63 2.95 -14.80
CA PHE A 119 -1.86 1.85 -13.86
C PHE A 119 -3.00 2.17 -12.89
N SER A 120 -3.06 3.42 -12.40
CA SER A 120 -4.13 3.85 -11.50
C SER A 120 -5.49 3.94 -12.21
N GLU A 121 -5.53 4.46 -13.45
CA GLU A 121 -6.74 4.54 -14.26
C GLU A 121 -7.27 3.17 -14.71
N LYS A 122 -6.38 2.16 -14.80
CA LYS A 122 -6.72 0.78 -15.14
C LYS A 122 -6.89 -0.14 -13.92
N GLY A 123 -6.93 0.41 -12.69
CA GLY A 123 -7.36 -0.34 -11.51
C GLY A 123 -6.41 -0.44 -10.33
N TRP A 124 -5.14 0.00 -10.45
CA TRP A 124 -4.21 0.05 -9.34
C TRP A 124 -4.44 1.31 -8.48
N VAL A 125 -5.55 1.33 -7.77
CA VAL A 125 -6.01 2.41 -6.90
C VAL A 125 -6.82 1.82 -5.75
N GLY A 126 -6.67 2.40 -4.57
CA GLY A 126 -7.43 2.03 -3.37
C GLY A 126 -7.49 3.16 -2.37
N SER A 127 -8.14 2.90 -1.24
CA SER A 127 -8.24 3.86 -0.15
C SER A 127 -8.16 3.16 1.21
N PHE A 128 -7.56 3.84 2.18
CA PHE A 128 -7.68 3.56 3.59
C PHE A 128 -8.80 4.42 4.18
N LEU A 129 -9.70 3.82 4.95
CA LEU A 129 -10.66 4.51 5.79
C LEU A 129 -10.13 4.50 7.22
N ALA A 130 -9.47 5.58 7.62
CA ALA A 130 -8.99 5.75 8.97
C ALA A 130 -10.13 6.18 9.89
N LYS A 131 -10.37 5.42 10.96
CA LYS A 131 -11.36 5.69 11.99
C LYS A 131 -10.66 5.97 13.32
N ASP A 132 -11.29 6.76 14.18
CA ASP A 132 -10.76 6.98 15.52
C ASP A 132 -10.59 5.66 16.26
N SER A 133 -9.41 5.46 16.88
CA SER A 133 -9.20 4.29 17.71
C SER A 133 -10.06 4.37 18.97
N GLU A 134 -10.81 3.32 19.30
CA GLU A 134 -11.66 3.26 20.49
C GLU A 134 -10.87 3.36 21.81
N LYS A 135 -9.55 3.27 21.77
CA LYS A 135 -8.67 3.33 22.95
C LYS A 135 -8.57 4.70 23.61
N ASN A 136 -9.02 5.79 22.96
CA ASN A 136 -8.86 7.15 23.48
C ASN A 136 -9.98 7.62 24.43
N TYR A 137 -10.98 6.78 24.75
CA TYR A 137 -12.11 7.16 25.59
C TYR A 137 -12.13 6.57 27.01
N SER A 138 -11.15 5.76 27.41
CA SER A 138 -11.16 5.05 28.70
C SER A 138 -10.23 5.59 29.78
N ASP A 139 -9.37 6.55 29.51
CA ASP A 139 -8.34 6.99 30.47
C ASP A 139 -8.50 8.42 31.03
N GLU A 140 -9.65 9.08 30.84
CA GLU A 140 -9.95 10.37 31.50
C GLU A 140 -11.28 10.27 32.31
N ASN A 141 -11.28 9.44 33.37
CA ASN A 141 -12.23 9.55 34.47
C ASN A 141 -11.60 9.11 35.78
#